data_fde13fd093bb15bb17c360efd63cd669
#
_entry.id   fde13fd093bb15bb17c360efd63cd669
#
_cell.length_a   1.000
_cell.length_b   1.000
_cell.length_c   1.000
_cell.angle_alpha   90.00
_cell.angle_beta   90.00
_cell.angle_gamma   90.00
#
_symmetry.space_group_name_H-M   'P 1'
#
loop_
_entity.id
_entity.type
_entity.pdbx_description
1 polymer ?
#
loop_
_entity_poly.entity_id
_entity_poly.type
_entity_poly.pdbx_seq_one_letter_code
_entity_poly.pdbx_strand_id
1 'polypeptide(L)'
;MPVYRPARGRDPSALDPISTSKIEELAAQLKEKYTIVIVTHNMQQAVRISDSTAFFLLGELIEYGGTEHIFSQPEDKRTEDYITGRFG
;
A
#
# COMPACT_ATOMS: atom_id res chain seq x y z
N MET A 1 6.55 2.73 4.50
CA MET A 1 7.74 3.14 3.76
C MET A 1 8.18 2.07 2.80
N PRO A 2 8.25 2.38 1.53
CA PRO A 2 8.65 1.38 0.56
C PRO A 2 10.12 1.03 0.73
N VAL A 3 10.43 -0.21 0.44
CA VAL A 3 11.79 -0.68 0.60
C VAL A 3 12.47 -0.97 -0.72
N TYR A 4 11.77 -0.74 -1.81
CA TYR A 4 12.35 -0.99 -3.11
C TYR A 4 13.46 -0.01 -3.41
N ARG A 5 14.56 -0.52 -3.88
CA ARG A 5 15.66 0.31 -4.29
C ARG A 5 16.08 -0.10 -5.68
N PRO A 6 15.89 0.77 -6.65
CA PRO A 6 16.30 0.45 -8.01
C PRO A 6 17.82 0.44 -8.13
N ALA A 7 18.31 -0.44 -8.93
CA ALA A 7 19.72 -0.50 -9.19
C ALA A 7 20.07 0.59 -10.19
N ARG A 8 21.27 1.12 -10.05
CA ARG A 8 21.87 1.92 -11.08
C ARG A 8 21.15 3.15 -11.52
N GLY A 9 20.70 3.93 -10.60
CA GLY A 9 20.12 5.21 -10.95
C GLY A 9 18.79 5.12 -11.65
N ARG A 10 18.20 3.95 -11.69
CA ARG A 10 16.87 3.83 -12.22
C ARG A 10 15.90 4.57 -11.31
N ASP A 11 15.02 5.31 -11.90
CA ASP A 11 14.03 6.06 -11.16
C ASP A 11 13.04 5.11 -10.48
N PRO A 12 12.92 5.11 -9.15
CA PRO A 12 12.00 4.22 -8.48
C PRO A 12 10.53 4.47 -8.82
N SER A 13 10.20 5.70 -9.24
CA SER A 13 8.83 5.97 -9.64
C SER A 13 8.54 5.41 -11.01
N ALA A 14 9.54 4.89 -11.69
CA ALA A 14 9.38 4.36 -13.03
C ALA A 14 8.99 2.90 -13.07
N LEU A 15 8.49 2.35 -11.97
CA LEU A 15 7.86 1.05 -12.02
C LEU A 15 6.71 1.16 -12.98
N ASP A 16 6.86 0.54 -14.13
CA ASP A 16 5.83 0.68 -15.14
C ASP A 16 4.60 -0.16 -14.75
N PRO A 17 3.46 0.12 -15.40
CA PRO A 17 2.21 -0.59 -15.06
C PRO A 17 2.32 -2.10 -15.25
N ILE A 18 3.14 -2.55 -16.18
CA ILE A 18 3.29 -3.99 -16.44
C ILE A 18 3.96 -4.66 -15.26
N SER A 19 5.05 -4.08 -14.76
CA SER A 19 5.74 -4.66 -13.60
C SER A 19 4.85 -4.65 -12.37
N THR A 20 4.12 -3.57 -12.16
CA THR A 20 3.20 -3.46 -11.04
C THR A 20 2.11 -4.52 -11.13
N SER A 21 1.55 -4.73 -12.33
CA SER A 21 0.51 -5.72 -12.53
C SER A 21 1.01 -7.13 -12.24
N LYS A 22 2.25 -7.42 -12.63
CA LYS A 22 2.81 -8.75 -12.38
C LYS A 22 3.02 -9.01 -10.90
N ILE A 23 3.44 -8.00 -10.15
CA ILE A 23 3.60 -8.13 -8.72
C ILE A 23 2.25 -8.39 -8.06
N GLU A 24 1.23 -7.65 -8.48
CA GLU A 24 -0.10 -7.81 -7.92
C GLU A 24 -0.68 -9.18 -8.26
N GLU A 25 -0.45 -9.65 -9.48
CA GLU A 25 -0.92 -10.97 -9.89
C GLU A 25 -0.24 -12.06 -9.09
N LEU A 26 1.06 -11.94 -8.88
CA LEU A 26 1.80 -12.92 -8.09
C LEU A 26 1.30 -12.93 -6.65
N ALA A 27 1.08 -11.77 -6.06
CA ALA A 27 0.58 -11.69 -4.71
C ALA A 27 -0.80 -12.35 -4.60
N ALA A 28 -1.65 -12.12 -5.59
CA ALA A 28 -2.98 -12.72 -5.60
C ALA A 28 -2.91 -14.25 -5.63
N GLN A 29 -1.94 -14.79 -6.35
CA GLN A 29 -1.76 -16.24 -6.42
C GLN A 29 -1.19 -16.79 -5.12
N LEU A 30 -0.23 -16.10 -4.55
CA LEU A 30 0.46 -16.60 -3.35
C LEU A 30 -0.37 -16.48 -2.09
N LYS A 31 -1.29 -15.54 -2.04
CA LYS A 31 -2.06 -15.33 -0.81
C LYS A 31 -2.97 -16.51 -0.49
N GLU A 32 -3.22 -17.37 -1.43
CA GLU A 32 -4.02 -18.56 -1.17
C GLU A 32 -3.29 -19.57 -0.31
N LYS A 33 -1.96 -19.51 -0.29
CA LYS A 33 -1.15 -20.44 0.49
C LYS A 33 -0.34 -19.76 1.58
N TYR A 34 -0.14 -18.47 1.46
CA TYR A 34 0.74 -17.72 2.35
C TYR A 34 0.10 -16.44 2.82
N THR A 35 0.54 -15.97 3.98
CA THR A 35 0.22 -14.63 4.41
C THR A 35 1.24 -13.70 3.75
N ILE A 36 0.75 -12.74 3.01
CA ILE A 36 1.60 -11.82 2.25
C ILE A 36 1.55 -10.45 2.90
N VAL A 37 2.71 -9.86 3.15
CA VAL A 37 2.80 -8.51 3.67
C VAL A 37 3.51 -7.65 2.62
N ILE A 38 2.88 -6.55 2.25
CA ILE A 38 3.43 -5.64 1.25
C ILE A 38 3.50 -4.24 1.86
N VAL A 39 4.66 -3.62 1.72
CA VAL A 39 4.84 -2.24 2.16
C VAL A 39 4.83 -1.36 0.91
N THR A 40 3.91 -0.42 0.86
CA THR A 40 3.77 0.44 -0.31
C THR A 40 3.21 1.80 0.11
N HIS A 41 3.55 2.83 -0.65
CA HIS A 41 2.87 4.11 -0.51
C HIS A 41 1.92 4.37 -1.68
N ASN A 42 1.70 3.35 -2.48
CA ASN A 42 0.73 3.42 -3.57
C ASN A 42 -0.61 2.93 -3.05
N MET A 43 -1.49 3.88 -2.72
CA MET A 43 -2.78 3.55 -2.12
C MET A 43 -3.67 2.73 -3.05
N GLN A 44 -3.59 2.98 -4.34
CA GLN A 44 -4.41 2.23 -5.29
C GLN A 44 -4.01 0.76 -5.30
N GLN A 45 -2.71 0.49 -5.20
CA GLN A 45 -2.25 -0.89 -5.11
C GLN A 45 -2.75 -1.54 -3.83
N ALA A 46 -2.65 -0.83 -2.71
CA ALA A 46 -3.13 -1.38 -1.45
C ALA A 46 -4.60 -1.73 -1.52
N VAL A 47 -5.41 -0.85 -2.11
CA VAL A 47 -6.84 -1.08 -2.23
C VAL A 47 -7.13 -2.33 -3.06
N ARG A 48 -6.38 -2.52 -4.14
CA ARG A 48 -6.65 -3.61 -5.06
C ARG A 48 -6.29 -4.99 -4.52
N ILE A 49 -5.21 -5.07 -3.75
CA ILE A 49 -4.64 -6.38 -3.45
C ILE A 49 -4.68 -6.78 -1.99
N SER A 50 -4.99 -5.87 -1.08
CA SER A 50 -4.92 -6.21 0.34
C SER A 50 -6.29 -6.45 0.94
N ASP A 51 -6.32 -7.36 1.90
CA ASP A 51 -7.53 -7.63 2.67
C ASP A 51 -7.57 -6.75 3.91
N SER A 52 -6.41 -6.47 4.49
CA SER A 52 -6.28 -5.59 5.63
C SER A 52 -5.16 -4.60 5.36
N THR A 53 -5.29 -3.41 5.91
CA THR A 53 -4.33 -2.35 5.70
C THR A 53 -3.92 -1.73 7.03
N ALA A 54 -2.63 -1.50 7.18
CA ALA A 54 -2.11 -0.77 8.32
C ALA A 54 -1.52 0.54 7.80
N PHE A 55 -1.97 1.64 8.35
CA PHE A 55 -1.46 2.95 7.97
C PHE A 55 -0.44 3.43 8.99
N PHE A 56 0.77 3.67 8.53
CA PHE A 56 1.86 4.16 9.36
C PHE A 56 2.23 5.59 8.98
N LEU A 57 2.51 6.39 9.98
CA LEU A 57 2.97 7.75 9.75
C LEU A 57 4.13 8.01 10.71
N LEU A 58 5.28 8.37 10.13
CA LEU A 58 6.48 8.69 10.92
C LEU A 58 6.83 7.58 11.91
N GLY A 59 6.69 6.34 11.46
CA GLY A 59 7.05 5.19 12.28
C GLY A 59 6.00 4.78 13.29
N GLU A 60 4.86 5.45 13.32
CA GLU A 60 3.79 5.14 14.25
C GLU A 60 2.63 4.51 13.52
N LEU A 61 2.08 3.44 14.09
CA LEU A 61 0.87 2.84 13.55
C LEU A 61 -0.31 3.71 13.92
N ILE A 62 -0.95 4.27 12.91
CA ILE A 62 -2.07 5.20 13.11
C ILE A 62 -3.38 4.44 13.12
N GLU A 63 -3.55 3.53 12.17
CA GLU A 63 -4.81 2.82 12.04
C GLU A 63 -4.57 1.49 11.35
N TYR A 64 -5.32 0.47 11.77
CA TYR A 64 -5.25 -0.85 11.18
C TYR A 64 -6.64 -1.44 11.09
N GLY A 65 -6.96 -2.07 9.98
CA GLY A 65 -8.26 -2.70 9.84
C GLY A 65 -8.47 -3.23 8.43
N GLY A 66 -9.70 -3.63 8.15
CA GLY A 66 -10.04 -4.07 6.81
C GLY A 66 -9.78 -2.98 5.79
N THR A 67 -9.23 -3.37 4.66
CA THR A 67 -8.86 -2.40 3.64
C THR A 67 -10.03 -1.55 3.20
N GLU A 68 -11.17 -2.18 2.97
CA GLU A 68 -12.33 -1.41 2.54
C GLU A 68 -12.74 -0.37 3.56
N HIS A 69 -12.71 -0.73 4.84
CA HIS A 69 -13.09 0.20 5.90
C HIS A 69 -12.07 1.34 6.02
N ILE A 70 -10.78 1.00 5.96
CA ILE A 70 -9.73 2.01 6.09
C ILE A 70 -9.85 3.07 5.00
N PHE A 71 -10.17 2.65 3.78
CA PHE A 71 -10.20 3.59 2.66
C PHE A 71 -11.56 4.26 2.44
N SER A 72 -12.63 3.73 3.03
CA SER A 72 -13.95 4.34 2.87
C SER A 72 -14.42 5.08 4.11
N GLN A 73 -14.08 4.58 5.30
CA GLN A 73 -14.54 5.17 6.55
C GLN A 73 -13.43 5.15 7.60
N PRO A 74 -12.31 5.82 7.33
CA PRO A 74 -11.21 5.82 8.30
C PRO A 74 -11.66 6.48 9.61
N GLU A 75 -11.19 5.94 10.72
CA GLU A 75 -11.57 6.46 12.02
C GLU A 75 -10.61 7.54 12.53
N ASP A 76 -9.40 7.54 12.02
CA ASP A 76 -8.41 8.54 12.43
C ASP A 76 -8.33 9.63 11.35
N LYS A 77 -8.40 10.88 11.80
CA LYS A 77 -8.37 11.98 10.86
C LYS A 77 -7.09 12.02 10.03
N ARG A 78 -5.98 11.56 10.60
CA ARG A 78 -4.73 11.54 9.85
C ARG A 78 -4.80 10.56 8.69
N THR A 79 -5.48 9.43 8.88
CA THR A 79 -5.71 8.48 7.81
C THR A 79 -6.57 9.12 6.73
N GLU A 80 -7.64 9.77 7.15
CA GLU A 80 -8.53 10.44 6.20
C GLU A 80 -7.79 11.50 5.41
N ASP A 81 -6.98 12.30 6.08
CA ASP A 81 -6.24 13.35 5.38
C ASP A 81 -5.25 12.78 4.38
N TYR A 82 -4.63 11.67 4.73
CA TYR A 82 -3.69 11.02 3.82
C TYR A 82 -4.41 10.49 2.58
N ILE A 83 -5.55 9.83 2.78
CA ILE A 83 -6.30 9.24 1.68
C ILE A 83 -6.85 10.31 0.77
N THR A 84 -7.32 11.41 1.33
CA THR A 84 -7.90 12.49 0.53
C THR A 84 -6.87 13.49 0.01
N GLY A 85 -5.62 13.33 0.39
CA GLY A 85 -4.56 14.22 -0.07
C GLY A 85 -4.56 15.58 0.60
N ARG A 86 -5.17 15.70 1.77
CA ARG A 86 -5.28 17.00 2.45
C ARG A 86 -4.13 17.32 3.38
N PHE A 87 -3.23 16.40 3.59
CA PHE A 87 -2.12 16.67 4.48
C PHE A 87 -1.03 17.45 3.75
N GLY A 88 -0.32 18.25 4.46
CA GLY A 88 0.80 19.02 3.92
C GLY A 88 0.40 20.35 3.39
#